data_abc03342e6fcd3fa2853e8018a131347
#
_entry.id   abc03342e6fcd3fa2853e8018a131347
#
_cell.length_a   1.000
_cell.length_b   1.000
_cell.length_c   1.000
_cell.angle_alpha   90.00
_cell.angle_beta   90.00
_cell.angle_gamma   90.00
#
_symmetry.space_group_name_H-M   'P 1'
#
loop_
_entity.id
_entity.type
_entity.pdbx_description
1 polymer ?
#
loop_
_entity_poly.entity_id
_entity_poly.type
_entity_poly.pdbx_seq_one_letter_code
_entity_poly.pdbx_strand_id
1 'polypeptide(L)'
;VYAEDDLLPVSALQHLVFCERQCALIYLEGIWEDNPLTIEGSHLHERAHGSGPRSELRGDTLIARDVALRSFRLGLSGRADVVEFHRVAEGGIRLAEADGLWLPFPVEYKRGRPKKIRCDEVQLCAQAICLEEMLGVGVMRGALFYGATKKRTGVVFDEGLRADTERAAKRLHELMAEQRTPAAVREPKCRQCSLEEVCMPAPGPRGRSVRRYLHASMERNLAGLDSEEE
;
A
#
# COMPACT_ATOMS: atom_id res chain seq x y z
N VAL A 1 -10.64 -17.90 -7.00
CA VAL A 1 -10.44 -17.07 -8.21
C VAL A 1 -11.52 -16.00 -8.17
N TYR A 2 -11.13 -14.74 -8.25
CA TYR A 2 -12.02 -13.58 -8.21
C TYR A 2 -12.49 -13.19 -9.61
N ALA A 3 -13.66 -12.54 -9.72
CA ALA A 3 -14.10 -11.93 -10.96
C ALA A 3 -13.42 -10.56 -11.19
N GLU A 4 -13.52 -10.01 -12.39
CA GLU A 4 -12.87 -8.73 -12.72
C GLU A 4 -13.42 -7.56 -11.90
N ASP A 5 -14.73 -7.56 -11.62
CA ASP A 5 -15.40 -6.55 -10.80
C ASP A 5 -15.05 -6.65 -9.31
N ASP A 6 -14.47 -7.77 -8.86
CA ASP A 6 -14.06 -7.99 -7.48
C ASP A 6 -12.59 -7.58 -7.22
N LEU A 7 -11.87 -7.15 -8.25
CA LEU A 7 -10.45 -6.83 -8.10
C LEU A 7 -10.23 -5.56 -7.28
N LEU A 8 -9.46 -5.68 -6.21
CA LEU A 8 -9.10 -4.58 -5.31
C LEU A 8 -7.73 -3.97 -5.69
N PRO A 9 -7.48 -2.69 -5.35
CA PRO A 9 -6.20 -2.06 -5.68
C PRO A 9 -5.01 -2.73 -4.99
N VAL A 10 -3.94 -3.04 -5.73
CA VAL A 10 -2.67 -3.55 -5.17
C VAL A 10 -2.11 -2.62 -4.10
N SER A 11 -2.25 -1.29 -4.26
CA SER A 11 -1.84 -0.30 -3.28
C SER A 11 -2.54 -0.43 -1.93
N ALA A 12 -3.77 -0.98 -1.90
CA ALA A 12 -4.51 -1.21 -0.66
C ALA A 12 -3.79 -2.18 0.28
N LEU A 13 -2.99 -3.11 -0.23
CA LEU A 13 -2.19 -4.02 0.60
C LEU A 13 -1.20 -3.27 1.50
N GLN A 14 -0.55 -2.25 0.96
CA GLN A 14 0.38 -1.43 1.73
C GLN A 14 -0.33 -0.73 2.89
N HIS A 15 -1.53 -0.20 2.64
CA HIS A 15 -2.34 0.44 3.67
C HIS A 15 -2.85 -0.56 4.70
N LEU A 16 -3.32 -1.73 4.26
CA LEU A 16 -3.79 -2.79 5.14
C LEU A 16 -2.70 -3.28 6.10
N VAL A 17 -1.52 -3.63 5.56
CA VAL A 17 -0.39 -4.14 6.35
C VAL A 17 0.16 -3.06 7.28
N PHE A 18 0.11 -1.80 6.88
CA PHE A 18 0.44 -0.69 7.77
C PHE A 18 -0.58 -0.57 8.90
N CYS A 19 -1.88 -0.53 8.58
CA CYS A 19 -2.97 -0.43 9.55
C CYS A 19 -4.31 -0.74 8.89
N GLU A 20 -5.02 -1.79 9.34
CA GLU A 20 -6.34 -2.14 8.80
C GLU A 20 -7.34 -0.97 8.85
N ARG A 21 -7.31 -0.16 9.93
CA ARG A 21 -8.15 1.03 10.02
C ARG A 21 -7.80 2.09 8.99
N GLN A 22 -6.51 2.33 8.70
CA GLN A 22 -6.10 3.24 7.63
C GLN A 22 -6.65 2.77 6.29
N CYS A 23 -6.54 1.47 6.00
CA CYS A 23 -7.09 0.88 4.80
C CYS A 23 -8.61 1.07 4.71
N ALA A 24 -9.35 0.79 5.80
CA ALA A 24 -10.79 0.97 5.83
C ALA A 24 -11.22 2.44 5.66
N LEU A 25 -10.54 3.38 6.32
CA LEU A 25 -10.83 4.81 6.16
C LEU A 25 -10.67 5.25 4.71
N ILE A 26 -9.64 4.78 4.01
CA ILE A 26 -9.39 5.13 2.61
C ILE A 26 -10.40 4.45 1.68
N TYR A 27 -10.60 3.14 1.80
CA TYR A 27 -11.29 2.35 0.78
C TYR A 27 -12.77 2.05 1.09
N LEU A 28 -13.20 2.10 2.35
CA LEU A 28 -14.60 1.95 2.73
C LEU A 28 -15.28 3.29 2.96
N GLU A 29 -14.60 4.21 3.63
CA GLU A 29 -15.18 5.52 3.98
C GLU A 29 -14.81 6.62 3.00
N GLY A 30 -13.94 6.35 2.02
CA GLY A 30 -13.54 7.32 0.99
C GLY A 30 -12.75 8.51 1.55
N ILE A 31 -12.16 8.38 2.73
CA ILE A 31 -11.40 9.46 3.36
C ILE A 31 -10.00 9.48 2.76
N TRP A 32 -9.76 10.48 1.93
CA TRP A 32 -8.45 10.80 1.39
C TRP A 32 -8.10 12.22 1.74
N GLU A 33 -6.99 12.44 2.42
CA GLU A 33 -6.45 13.77 2.66
C GLU A 33 -5.16 13.97 1.88
N ASP A 34 -5.18 14.97 1.01
CA ASP A 34 -3.97 15.49 0.40
C ASP A 34 -3.18 16.26 1.45
N ASN A 35 -2.13 15.65 1.95
CA ASN A 35 -1.15 16.30 2.80
C ASN A 35 0.18 16.42 2.03
N PRO A 36 1.15 17.22 2.50
CA PRO A 36 2.45 17.35 1.82
C PRO A 36 3.12 16.00 1.51
N LEU A 37 2.82 14.97 2.31
CA LEU A 37 3.36 13.63 2.13
C LEU A 37 2.72 12.90 0.96
N THR A 38 1.41 13.04 0.74
CA THR A 38 0.69 12.40 -0.37
C THR A 38 0.94 13.12 -1.70
N ILE A 39 0.96 14.47 -1.69
CA ILE A 39 1.25 15.30 -2.87
C ILE A 39 2.64 15.03 -3.42
N GLU A 40 3.68 15.04 -2.56
CA GLU A 40 5.05 14.69 -3.02
C GLU A 40 5.17 13.23 -3.45
N GLY A 41 4.33 12.32 -2.92
CA GLY A 41 4.21 10.93 -3.38
C GLY A 41 3.73 10.89 -4.83
N SER A 42 2.64 11.57 -5.16
CA SER A 42 2.09 11.68 -6.52
C SER A 42 3.14 12.19 -7.51
N HIS A 43 3.88 13.26 -7.17
CA HIS A 43 4.96 13.78 -8.00
C HIS A 43 6.11 12.79 -8.22
N LEU A 44 6.41 11.91 -7.27
CA LEU A 44 7.44 10.89 -7.46
C LEU A 44 6.96 9.80 -8.43
N HIS A 45 5.70 9.38 -8.32
CA HIS A 45 5.06 8.46 -9.27
C HIS A 45 5.01 9.10 -10.67
N GLU A 46 4.58 10.36 -10.80
CA GLU A 46 4.62 11.10 -12.07
C GLU A 46 6.01 11.12 -12.70
N ARG A 47 7.08 11.29 -11.90
CA ARG A 47 8.46 11.21 -12.39
C ARG A 47 8.89 9.80 -12.77
N ALA A 48 8.43 8.78 -12.05
CA ALA A 48 8.67 7.38 -12.40
C ALA A 48 7.96 7.01 -13.70
N HIS A 49 6.73 7.52 -13.89
CA HIS A 49 5.97 7.39 -15.15
C HIS A 49 6.59 8.24 -16.29
N GLY A 50 7.26 9.35 -15.97
CA GLY A 50 8.07 10.18 -16.86
C GLY A 50 7.34 10.78 -18.07
N SER A 51 7.92 11.85 -18.64
CA SER A 51 7.55 12.38 -19.96
C SER A 51 8.21 11.59 -21.11
N GLY A 52 8.90 10.48 -20.82
CA GLY A 52 9.58 9.62 -21.78
C GLY A 52 8.70 8.52 -22.38
N PRO A 53 9.21 7.73 -23.32
CA PRO A 53 8.49 6.61 -23.90
C PRO A 53 8.08 5.61 -22.81
N ARG A 54 6.91 4.95 -23.00
CA ARG A 54 6.41 3.93 -22.07
C ARG A 54 7.33 2.72 -21.95
N SER A 55 8.12 2.44 -23.00
CA SER A 55 9.19 1.43 -23.00
C SER A 55 10.49 2.00 -23.54
N GLU A 56 11.62 1.59 -22.97
CA GLU A 56 12.96 2.05 -23.35
C GLU A 56 13.97 0.90 -23.19
N LEU A 57 14.69 0.57 -24.26
CA LEU A 57 15.75 -0.43 -24.22
C LEU A 57 17.10 0.22 -23.87
N ARG A 58 17.72 -0.22 -22.79
CA ARG A 58 19.04 0.21 -22.33
C ARG A 58 19.97 -1.00 -22.17
N GLY A 59 20.79 -1.27 -23.19
CA GLY A 59 21.64 -2.46 -23.20
C GLY A 59 20.81 -3.75 -23.08
N ASP A 60 21.06 -4.54 -22.04
CA ASP A 60 20.36 -5.78 -21.76
C ASP A 60 19.15 -5.61 -20.80
N THR A 61 18.62 -4.41 -20.69
CA THR A 61 17.43 -4.11 -19.87
C THR A 61 16.43 -3.32 -20.68
N LEU A 62 15.20 -3.87 -20.81
CA LEU A 62 14.05 -3.15 -21.31
C LEU A 62 13.28 -2.58 -20.10
N ILE A 63 13.05 -1.28 -20.08
CA ILE A 63 12.35 -0.58 -19.00
C ILE A 63 10.94 -0.27 -19.49
N ALA A 64 9.93 -0.84 -18.83
CA ALA A 64 8.54 -0.50 -19.05
C ALA A 64 8.00 0.30 -17.86
N ARG A 65 7.26 1.38 -18.13
CA ARG A 65 6.70 2.28 -17.12
C ARG A 65 5.19 2.18 -17.09
N ASP A 66 4.62 2.40 -15.90
CA ASP A 66 3.17 2.45 -15.73
C ASP A 66 2.50 1.17 -16.25
N VAL A 67 3.01 0.02 -15.84
CA VAL A 67 2.58 -1.30 -16.33
C VAL A 67 1.31 -1.73 -15.61
N ALA A 68 0.24 -1.97 -16.35
CA ALA A 68 -1.00 -2.50 -15.79
C ALA A 68 -0.78 -3.92 -15.22
N LEU A 69 -1.32 -4.16 -14.04
CA LEU A 69 -1.20 -5.41 -13.30
C LEU A 69 -2.57 -5.95 -12.93
N ARG A 70 -2.71 -7.28 -12.95
CA ARG A 70 -3.87 -7.98 -12.38
C ARG A 70 -3.51 -9.39 -11.95
N SER A 71 -4.21 -9.87 -10.93
CA SER A 71 -4.19 -11.27 -10.50
C SER A 71 -5.60 -11.66 -10.07
N PHE A 72 -6.21 -12.58 -10.81
CA PHE A 72 -7.50 -13.16 -10.42
C PHE A 72 -7.36 -14.12 -9.23
N ARG A 73 -6.17 -14.67 -9.02
CA ARG A 73 -5.85 -15.52 -7.88
C ARG A 73 -5.84 -14.73 -6.58
N LEU A 74 -5.19 -13.56 -6.57
CA LEU A 74 -5.15 -12.66 -5.40
C LEU A 74 -6.38 -11.75 -5.32
N GLY A 75 -7.14 -11.59 -6.41
CA GLY A 75 -8.22 -10.60 -6.49
C GLY A 75 -7.70 -9.16 -6.50
N LEU A 76 -6.60 -8.91 -7.19
CA LEU A 76 -5.93 -7.61 -7.17
C LEU A 76 -5.72 -7.06 -8.57
N SER A 77 -5.81 -5.72 -8.70
CA SER A 77 -5.45 -4.99 -9.91
C SER A 77 -4.72 -3.69 -9.57
N GLY A 78 -4.02 -3.11 -10.52
CA GLY A 78 -3.32 -1.85 -10.33
C GLY A 78 -2.25 -1.58 -11.37
N ARG A 79 -1.22 -0.86 -10.98
CA ARG A 79 -0.11 -0.50 -11.87
C ARG A 79 1.21 -0.63 -11.12
N ALA A 80 2.24 -1.10 -11.82
CA ALA A 80 3.62 -1.01 -11.35
C ALA A 80 4.25 0.26 -11.89
N ASP A 81 4.97 1.00 -11.07
CA ASP A 81 5.67 2.21 -11.49
C ASP A 81 6.64 1.92 -12.64
N VAL A 82 7.47 0.89 -12.44
CA VAL A 82 8.45 0.43 -13.42
C VAL A 82 8.55 -1.09 -13.36
N VAL A 83 8.60 -1.72 -14.51
CA VAL A 83 9.05 -3.11 -14.67
C VAL A 83 10.27 -3.11 -15.56
N GLU A 84 11.40 -3.52 -15.03
CA GLU A 84 12.61 -3.79 -15.79
C GLU A 84 12.53 -5.24 -16.30
N PHE A 85 12.77 -5.46 -17.57
CA PHE A 85 12.92 -6.78 -18.14
C PHE A 85 14.41 -7.01 -18.41
N HIS A 86 15.00 -7.96 -17.72
CA HIS A 86 16.41 -8.30 -17.84
C HIS A 86 16.59 -9.42 -18.83
N ARG A 87 17.53 -9.25 -19.79
CA ARG A 87 17.83 -10.27 -20.80
C ARG A 87 18.43 -11.53 -20.12
N VAL A 88 17.94 -12.69 -20.52
CA VAL A 88 18.42 -14.00 -20.01
C VAL A 88 18.65 -14.96 -21.15
N ALA A 89 19.45 -16.01 -20.90
CA ALA A 89 19.73 -17.05 -21.87
C ALA A 89 18.57 -18.06 -21.99
N GLU A 90 17.91 -18.33 -20.85
CA GLU A 90 16.83 -19.33 -20.75
C GLU A 90 15.83 -18.94 -19.64
N GLY A 91 14.67 -19.61 -19.62
CA GLY A 91 13.67 -19.44 -18.55
C GLY A 91 12.93 -18.10 -18.56
N GLY A 92 13.08 -17.28 -19.60
CA GLY A 92 12.40 -16.01 -19.76
C GLY A 92 11.25 -16.06 -20.75
N ILE A 93 10.58 -14.92 -20.93
CA ILE A 93 9.51 -14.70 -21.91
C ILE A 93 10.04 -13.96 -23.15
N ARG A 94 9.33 -14.09 -24.26
CA ARG A 94 9.53 -13.24 -25.45
C ARG A 94 8.69 -11.99 -25.35
N LEU A 95 9.29 -10.85 -25.64
CA LEU A 95 8.60 -9.56 -25.72
C LEU A 95 8.43 -9.18 -27.21
N ALA A 96 7.32 -8.54 -27.56
CA ALA A 96 7.07 -8.11 -28.94
C ALA A 96 8.06 -7.04 -29.43
N GLU A 97 8.57 -6.23 -28.50
CA GLU A 97 9.38 -5.05 -28.78
C GLU A 97 10.90 -5.31 -28.74
N ALA A 98 11.35 -6.53 -28.34
CA ALA A 98 12.75 -6.82 -28.17
C ALA A 98 13.09 -8.30 -28.36
N ASP A 99 14.17 -8.57 -29.12
CA ASP A 99 14.66 -9.92 -29.37
C ASP A 99 15.22 -10.56 -28.10
N GLY A 100 15.09 -11.90 -28.02
CA GLY A 100 15.61 -12.71 -26.93
C GLY A 100 14.60 -13.09 -25.89
N LEU A 101 15.12 -13.54 -24.72
CA LEU A 101 14.31 -13.94 -23.58
C LEU A 101 14.54 -12.95 -22.43
N TRP A 102 13.48 -12.67 -21.70
CA TRP A 102 13.48 -11.60 -20.69
C TRP A 102 12.79 -12.06 -19.41
N LEU A 103 13.33 -11.67 -18.26
CA LEU A 103 12.71 -11.85 -16.94
C LEU A 103 12.24 -10.53 -16.38
N PRO A 104 11.00 -10.43 -15.92
CA PRO A 104 10.46 -9.22 -15.29
C PRO A 104 11.05 -9.01 -13.90
N PHE A 105 11.31 -7.74 -13.57
CA PHE A 105 11.84 -7.27 -12.31
C PHE A 105 11.09 -5.98 -11.91
N PRO A 106 10.08 -6.05 -11.04
CA PRO A 106 9.30 -4.88 -10.64
C PRO A 106 10.13 -3.94 -9.76
N VAL A 107 9.97 -2.63 -9.97
CA VAL A 107 10.59 -1.56 -9.19
C VAL A 107 9.51 -0.58 -8.76
N GLU A 108 9.26 -0.51 -7.48
CA GLU A 108 8.27 0.38 -6.85
C GLU A 108 8.96 1.59 -6.25
N TYR A 109 8.42 2.77 -6.52
CA TYR A 109 8.94 4.04 -6.03
C TYR A 109 8.19 4.48 -4.78
N LYS A 110 8.93 4.71 -3.70
CA LYS A 110 8.42 5.18 -2.41
C LYS A 110 9.07 6.53 -2.08
N ARG A 111 8.23 7.53 -1.81
CA ARG A 111 8.71 8.86 -1.44
C ARG A 111 9.55 8.86 -0.16
N GLY A 112 9.07 8.15 0.86
CA GLY A 112 9.61 8.18 2.21
C GLY A 112 10.93 7.45 2.39
N ARG A 113 11.13 6.96 3.62
CA ARG A 113 12.23 6.09 4.02
C ARG A 113 11.72 4.66 4.23
N PRO A 114 12.60 3.66 4.19
CA PRO A 114 12.23 2.30 4.55
C PRO A 114 11.50 2.25 5.89
N LYS A 115 10.38 1.55 5.94
CA LYS A 115 9.61 1.33 7.16
C LYS A 115 10.08 0.04 7.85
N LYS A 116 9.88 -0.04 9.17
CA LYS A 116 10.15 -1.28 9.92
C LYS A 116 9.13 -2.38 9.61
N ILE A 117 7.94 -1.99 9.15
CA ILE A 117 6.84 -2.88 8.76
C ILE A 117 7.02 -3.21 7.29
N ARG A 118 6.89 -4.47 6.90
CA ARG A 118 7.09 -4.98 5.54
C ARG A 118 5.99 -4.59 4.54
N CYS A 119 5.21 -3.55 4.81
CA CYS A 119 4.06 -3.16 3.99
C CYS A 119 4.45 -2.80 2.54
N ASP A 120 5.63 -2.18 2.33
CA ASP A 120 6.12 -1.84 0.99
C ASP A 120 6.61 -3.11 0.25
N GLU A 121 7.22 -4.06 0.97
CA GLU A 121 7.66 -5.35 0.41
C GLU A 121 6.47 -6.24 0.02
N VAL A 122 5.41 -6.26 0.83
CA VAL A 122 4.17 -7.00 0.54
C VAL A 122 3.51 -6.45 -0.72
N GLN A 123 3.43 -5.13 -0.89
CA GLN A 123 2.91 -4.52 -2.12
C GLN A 123 3.74 -4.91 -3.34
N LEU A 124 5.08 -4.82 -3.24
CA LEU A 124 5.97 -5.18 -4.34
C LEU A 124 5.89 -6.69 -4.67
N CYS A 125 5.76 -7.54 -3.66
CA CYS A 125 5.57 -8.99 -3.87
C CYS A 125 4.22 -9.29 -4.55
N ALA A 126 3.15 -8.56 -4.22
CA ALA A 126 1.88 -8.69 -4.91
C ALA A 126 1.98 -8.29 -6.39
N GLN A 127 2.75 -7.24 -6.72
CA GLN A 127 3.05 -6.88 -8.11
C GLN A 127 3.79 -8.00 -8.84
N ALA A 128 4.77 -8.63 -8.17
CA ALA A 128 5.48 -9.78 -8.73
C ALA A 128 4.54 -10.96 -9.02
N ILE A 129 3.64 -11.28 -8.09
CA ILE A 129 2.64 -12.35 -8.28
C ILE A 129 1.67 -12.01 -9.43
N CYS A 130 1.26 -10.75 -9.59
CA CYS A 130 0.47 -10.33 -10.73
C CYS A 130 1.24 -10.55 -12.05
N LEU A 131 2.51 -10.16 -12.11
CA LEU A 131 3.36 -10.37 -13.28
C LEU A 131 3.55 -11.85 -13.60
N GLU A 132 3.74 -12.70 -12.59
CA GLU A 132 3.82 -14.17 -12.75
C GLU A 132 2.58 -14.75 -13.39
N GLU A 133 1.39 -14.35 -12.90
CA GLU A 133 0.11 -14.81 -13.43
C GLU A 133 -0.14 -14.32 -14.87
N MET A 134 0.22 -13.07 -15.16
CA MET A 134 0.03 -12.46 -16.47
C MET A 134 0.99 -12.98 -17.54
N LEU A 135 2.24 -13.24 -17.15
CA LEU A 135 3.34 -13.55 -18.08
C LEU A 135 3.73 -15.03 -18.10
N GLY A 136 3.26 -15.83 -17.16
CA GLY A 136 3.59 -17.25 -17.07
C GLY A 136 5.06 -17.55 -16.73
N VAL A 137 5.75 -16.63 -16.04
CA VAL A 137 7.17 -16.77 -15.67
C VAL A 137 7.39 -16.37 -14.23
N GLY A 138 8.29 -17.06 -13.52
CA GLY A 138 8.60 -16.75 -12.13
C GLY A 138 9.30 -15.39 -11.95
N VAL A 139 8.90 -14.63 -10.94
CA VAL A 139 9.50 -13.35 -10.55
C VAL A 139 10.04 -13.46 -9.13
N MET A 140 11.34 -13.71 -9.02
CA MET A 140 11.96 -14.04 -7.73
C MET A 140 12.46 -12.83 -6.95
N ARG A 141 12.61 -11.68 -7.60
CA ARG A 141 13.21 -10.46 -7.04
C ARG A 141 12.57 -9.22 -7.63
N GLY A 142 12.65 -8.13 -6.86
CA GLY A 142 12.30 -6.78 -7.27
C GLY A 142 13.09 -5.75 -6.47
N ALA A 143 12.74 -4.48 -6.58
CA ALA A 143 13.38 -3.43 -5.80
C ALA A 143 12.39 -2.35 -5.35
N LEU A 144 12.69 -1.76 -4.19
CA LEU A 144 12.08 -0.55 -3.69
C LEU A 144 13.04 0.62 -3.87
N PHE A 145 12.59 1.70 -4.48
CA PHE A 145 13.35 2.94 -4.56
C PHE A 145 12.77 3.97 -3.60
N TYR A 146 13.56 4.40 -2.62
CA TYR A 146 13.14 5.36 -1.62
C TYR A 146 13.67 6.77 -1.95
N GLY A 147 12.77 7.67 -2.33
CA GLY A 147 13.11 9.03 -2.78
C GLY A 147 13.83 9.87 -1.72
N ALA A 148 13.41 9.75 -0.43
CA ALA A 148 14.03 10.49 0.66
C ALA A 148 15.51 10.13 0.90
N THR A 149 15.92 8.91 0.57
CA THR A 149 17.29 8.44 0.72
C THR A 149 18.02 8.28 -0.60
N LYS A 150 17.31 8.37 -1.73
CA LYS A 150 17.77 8.06 -3.09
C LYS A 150 18.44 6.69 -3.18
N LYS A 151 17.94 5.72 -2.40
CA LYS A 151 18.47 4.35 -2.35
C LYS A 151 17.50 3.37 -2.98
N ARG A 152 18.05 2.46 -3.78
CA ARG A 152 17.38 1.29 -4.28
C ARG A 152 17.73 0.10 -3.37
N THR A 153 16.71 -0.59 -2.88
CA THR A 153 16.84 -1.75 -1.99
C THR A 153 16.25 -2.96 -2.70
N GLY A 154 17.05 -3.98 -2.93
CA GLY A 154 16.57 -5.25 -3.50
C GLY A 154 15.69 -6.01 -2.51
N VAL A 155 14.65 -6.66 -3.01
CA VAL A 155 13.73 -7.52 -2.27
C VAL A 155 13.72 -8.89 -2.93
N VAL A 156 13.91 -9.94 -2.13
CA VAL A 156 13.75 -11.34 -2.55
C VAL A 156 12.35 -11.78 -2.15
N PHE A 157 11.60 -12.34 -3.10
CA PHE A 157 10.25 -12.84 -2.85
C PHE A 157 10.33 -14.31 -2.40
N ASP A 158 10.81 -14.50 -1.16
CA ASP A 158 10.87 -15.81 -0.52
C ASP A 158 9.48 -16.35 -0.17
N GLU A 159 9.40 -17.61 0.23
CA GLU A 159 8.14 -18.27 0.60
C GLU A 159 7.42 -17.55 1.74
N GLY A 160 8.16 -16.99 2.71
CA GLY A 160 7.59 -16.25 3.83
C GLY A 160 6.90 -14.97 3.37
N LEU A 161 7.57 -14.16 2.53
CA LEU A 161 6.98 -12.93 2.00
C LEU A 161 5.78 -13.22 1.08
N ARG A 162 5.86 -14.27 0.26
CA ARG A 162 4.74 -14.70 -0.59
C ARG A 162 3.52 -15.12 0.25
N ALA A 163 3.73 -15.93 1.30
CA ALA A 163 2.67 -16.32 2.20
C ALA A 163 2.06 -15.13 2.96
N ASP A 164 2.89 -14.15 3.39
CA ASP A 164 2.43 -12.90 4.00
C ASP A 164 1.57 -12.11 3.03
N THR A 165 1.97 -12.03 1.76
CA THR A 165 1.25 -11.32 0.70
C THR A 165 -0.09 -11.95 0.40
N GLU A 166 -0.17 -13.28 0.31
CA GLU A 166 -1.42 -14.01 0.09
C GLU A 166 -2.40 -13.85 1.27
N ARG A 167 -1.86 -13.91 2.51
CA ARG A 167 -2.69 -13.64 3.71
C ARG A 167 -3.21 -12.21 3.73
N ALA A 168 -2.37 -11.24 3.37
CA ALA A 168 -2.78 -9.84 3.30
C ALA A 168 -3.85 -9.62 2.22
N ALA A 169 -3.72 -10.23 1.04
CA ALA A 169 -4.72 -10.15 -0.02
C ALA A 169 -6.06 -10.73 0.44
N LYS A 170 -6.03 -11.92 1.06
CA LYS A 170 -7.24 -12.53 1.63
C LYS A 170 -7.87 -11.63 2.69
N ARG A 171 -7.08 -11.10 3.64
CA ARG A 171 -7.57 -10.21 4.69
C ARG A 171 -8.14 -8.91 4.13
N LEU A 172 -7.58 -8.38 3.04
CA LEU A 172 -8.11 -7.20 2.37
C LEU A 172 -9.54 -7.44 1.86
N HIS A 173 -9.78 -8.58 1.18
CA HIS A 173 -11.12 -8.95 0.71
C HIS A 173 -12.10 -9.15 1.88
N GLU A 174 -11.66 -9.78 2.96
CA GLU A 174 -12.48 -9.94 4.17
C GLU A 174 -12.88 -8.58 4.75
N LEU A 175 -11.91 -7.65 4.89
CA LEU A 175 -12.16 -6.30 5.40
C LEU A 175 -13.17 -5.54 4.54
N MET A 176 -13.03 -5.65 3.20
CA MET A 176 -13.99 -5.02 2.28
C MET A 176 -15.38 -5.66 2.39
N ALA A 177 -15.47 -6.98 2.55
CA ALA A 177 -16.75 -7.68 2.72
C ALA A 177 -17.42 -7.40 4.08
N GLU A 178 -16.65 -7.22 5.14
CA GLU A 178 -17.15 -6.85 6.47
C GLU A 178 -17.82 -5.47 6.49
N GLN A 179 -17.51 -4.57 5.56
CA GLN A 179 -18.03 -3.20 5.47
C GLN A 179 -17.95 -2.46 6.82
N ARG A 180 -16.93 -2.72 7.60
CA ARG A 180 -16.78 -2.20 8.95
C ARG A 180 -15.37 -1.66 9.18
N THR A 181 -15.29 -0.39 9.56
CA THR A 181 -14.02 0.24 9.94
C THR A 181 -13.59 -0.21 11.34
N PRO A 182 -12.39 -0.81 11.49
CA PRO A 182 -11.86 -1.20 12.79
C PRO A 182 -11.74 -0.02 13.76
N ALA A 183 -11.80 -0.31 15.07
CA ALA A 183 -11.66 0.72 16.12
C ALA A 183 -10.28 1.42 16.06
N ALA A 184 -10.26 2.71 16.36
CA ALA A 184 -9.02 3.48 16.43
C ALA A 184 -8.23 3.13 17.69
N VAL A 185 -7.02 2.59 17.51
CA VAL A 185 -6.08 2.30 18.60
C VAL A 185 -4.77 3.02 18.33
N ARG A 186 -4.27 3.76 19.33
CA ARG A 186 -3.01 4.50 19.18
C ARG A 186 -1.82 3.56 19.31
N GLU A 187 -0.99 3.56 18.27
CA GLU A 187 0.25 2.80 18.18
C GLU A 187 1.41 3.74 17.79
N PRO A 188 2.68 3.35 18.01
CA PRO A 188 3.83 4.18 17.60
C PRO A 188 3.84 4.55 16.12
N LYS A 189 3.33 3.69 15.25
CA LYS A 189 3.23 3.91 13.81
C LYS A 189 2.27 5.05 13.42
N CYS A 190 1.32 5.43 14.30
CA CYS A 190 0.37 6.51 14.01
C CYS A 190 1.07 7.84 13.73
N ARG A 191 2.23 8.12 14.36
CA ARG A 191 3.03 9.34 14.10
C ARG A 191 3.52 9.46 12.65
N GLN A 192 3.48 8.37 11.88
CA GLN A 192 3.87 8.32 10.47
C GLN A 192 2.66 8.12 9.55
N CYS A 193 1.45 8.15 10.10
CA CYS A 193 0.20 7.94 9.38
C CYS A 193 -0.29 9.28 8.82
N SER A 194 -0.58 9.34 7.52
CA SER A 194 -1.15 10.52 6.89
C SER A 194 -2.55 10.87 7.40
N LEU A 195 -3.26 9.90 7.98
CA LEU A 195 -4.62 10.06 8.52
C LEU A 195 -4.66 10.18 10.04
N GLU A 196 -3.53 10.48 10.73
CA GLU A 196 -3.51 10.54 12.20
C GLU A 196 -4.53 11.55 12.75
N GLU A 197 -4.63 12.72 12.12
CA GLU A 197 -5.52 13.81 12.56
C GLU A 197 -6.99 13.45 12.39
N VAL A 198 -7.36 12.86 11.25
CA VAL A 198 -8.74 12.43 10.97
C VAL A 198 -9.11 11.18 11.75
N CYS A 199 -8.19 10.24 11.85
CA CYS A 199 -8.39 8.98 12.57
C CYS A 199 -8.58 9.20 14.08
N MET A 200 -7.94 10.22 14.66
CA MET A 200 -7.96 10.58 16.09
C MET A 200 -7.82 9.35 16.99
N PRO A 201 -6.75 8.54 16.88
CA PRO A 201 -6.62 7.31 17.64
C PRO A 201 -6.58 7.60 19.13
N ALA A 202 -7.51 7.03 19.89
CA ALA A 202 -7.54 7.19 21.33
C ALA A 202 -6.30 6.57 21.99
N PRO A 203 -5.75 7.17 23.05
CA PRO A 203 -4.62 6.60 23.77
C PRO A 203 -5.05 5.34 24.54
N GLY A 204 -4.84 4.16 23.90
CA GLY A 204 -5.03 2.85 24.53
C GLY A 204 -6.46 2.51 25.01
N PRO A 205 -6.64 1.35 25.66
CA PRO A 205 -7.96 0.88 26.11
C PRO A 205 -8.58 1.70 27.27
N ARG A 206 -7.89 2.73 27.76
CA ARG A 206 -8.40 3.71 28.72
C ARG A 206 -8.96 4.96 28.07
N GLY A 207 -9.49 4.85 26.85
CA GLY A 207 -10.20 5.94 26.20
C GLY A 207 -11.24 6.54 27.16
N ARG A 208 -11.18 7.85 27.40
CA ARG A 208 -12.18 8.55 28.19
C ARG A 208 -13.54 8.29 27.54
N SER A 209 -14.42 7.58 28.24
CA SER A 209 -15.78 7.38 27.77
C SER A 209 -16.42 8.75 27.57
N VAL A 210 -16.86 9.06 26.35
CA VAL A 210 -17.58 10.30 26.03
C VAL A 210 -18.77 10.46 27.00
N ARG A 211 -19.48 9.38 27.28
CA ARG A 211 -20.57 9.37 28.27
C ARG A 211 -20.11 9.81 29.66
N ARG A 212 -18.97 9.29 30.14
CA ARG A 212 -18.41 9.68 31.45
C ARG A 212 -17.94 11.13 31.47
N TYR A 213 -17.36 11.61 30.38
CA TYR A 213 -16.95 13.01 30.22
C TYR A 213 -18.17 13.94 30.24
N LEU A 214 -19.19 13.64 29.45
CA LEU A 214 -20.42 14.42 29.41
C LEU A 214 -21.12 14.44 30.77
N HIS A 215 -21.24 13.29 31.44
CA HIS A 215 -21.86 13.21 32.77
C HIS A 215 -21.11 14.06 33.79
N ALA A 216 -19.80 13.93 33.87
CA ALA A 216 -18.98 14.75 34.76
C ALA A 216 -18.96 16.25 34.40
N SER A 217 -19.19 16.60 33.13
CA SER A 217 -19.29 17.99 32.70
C SER A 217 -20.66 18.59 33.08
N MET A 218 -21.72 17.80 32.94
CA MET A 218 -23.07 18.20 33.37
C MET A 218 -23.15 18.38 34.88
N GLU A 219 -22.59 17.43 35.67
CA GLU A 219 -22.52 17.55 37.13
C GLU A 219 -21.81 18.81 37.59
N ARG A 220 -20.68 19.15 36.96
CA ARG A 220 -19.94 20.39 37.29
C ARG A 220 -20.74 21.66 36.99
N ASN A 221 -21.47 21.67 35.85
CA ASN A 221 -22.27 22.83 35.48
C ASN A 221 -23.49 22.99 36.39
N LEU A 222 -24.12 21.90 36.84
CA LEU A 222 -25.23 21.95 37.78
C LEU A 222 -24.76 22.42 39.15
N ALA A 223 -23.65 21.90 39.64
CA ALA A 223 -23.08 22.35 40.94
C ALA A 223 -22.63 23.83 40.93
N GLY A 224 -22.30 24.40 39.75
CA GLY A 224 -21.99 25.82 39.61
C GLY A 224 -23.21 26.72 39.67
N LEU A 225 -24.40 26.20 39.27
CA LEU A 225 -25.66 26.97 39.35
C LEU A 225 -26.19 27.10 40.79
N ASP A 226 -25.98 26.04 41.59
CA ASP A 226 -26.40 26.05 43.01
C ASP A 226 -25.51 26.99 43.91
N SER A 227 -24.36 27.44 43.41
CA SER A 227 -23.47 28.36 44.12
C SER A 227 -23.66 29.85 43.81
N GLU A 228 -24.53 30.18 42.86
CA GLU A 228 -24.86 31.59 42.50
C GLU A 228 -26.19 32.06 43.10
N GLU A 229 -26.90 31.20 43.87
CA GLU A 229 -28.18 31.55 44.53
C GLU A 229 -28.04 31.82 46.07
N GLU A 230 -26.85 31.88 46.63
CA GLU A 230 -26.61 32.36 48.01
C GLU A 230 -25.92 33.73 48.00
#